data_c0c8cd667fb9a50b9b353ca686b1c6a6
#
_entry.id   c0c8cd667fb9a50b9b353ca686b1c6a6
#
_cell.length_a   1.000
_cell.length_b   1.000
_cell.length_c   1.000
_cell.angle_alpha   90.00
_cell.angle_beta   90.00
_cell.angle_gamma   90.00
#
_symmetry.space_group_name_H-M   'P 1'
#
loop_
_entity.id
_entity.type
_entity.pdbx_description
1 polymer ?
#
loop_
_entity_poly.entity_id
_entity_poly.type
_entity_poly.pdbx_seq_one_letter_code
_entity_poly.pdbx_strand_id
1 'polypeptide(L)'
;MRSAKMAVKVLRRDLAMNPKFFRMFTNEAEFLRKLEHPNIVRLFDFERERDLVFIIMDWVEGEDLSGRIADRKTPFDLLEVSRILQPVCAALYYAHQNSVYHCDVKPANILLHQDGKVLLTDFGVAHLATETADGGTAPYMAPEQFRGGNVSAQTDIYALGITIYEMLSGGCLPYRGETSKSQGSTLKERIAWEHLNLDVPSLKKQNPQIPQAVEQVVTTALSKDARDRFQSTMALREAFEHARLAGDHSGDMVSTILRPATGNHKKSKKPDSSPPAQKRARQKKPSKQHNSGPQLYCRSGEMARKVIPILSQGLRIGRRSTNQLQLKERSVSRNHAVIWITPQGTYIRDEKSSLGTYVNGQKITQPVLLRPGDVIQIGYHQVFEYRE
;
A
#
# COMPACT_ATOMS: atom_id res chain seq x y z
N MET A 1 -6.57 15.89 -40.50
CA MET A 1 -6.71 15.48 -39.09
C MET A 1 -6.11 14.08 -38.95
N ARG A 2 -5.06 13.89 -38.12
CA ARG A 2 -4.60 12.52 -37.81
C ARG A 2 -5.67 11.89 -36.91
N SER A 3 -6.24 10.78 -37.35
CA SER A 3 -7.12 9.95 -36.49
C SER A 3 -6.31 9.52 -35.28
N ALA A 4 -6.74 9.90 -34.07
CA ALA A 4 -6.10 9.43 -32.85
C ALA A 4 -6.38 7.94 -32.69
N LYS A 5 -5.32 7.12 -32.61
CA LYS A 5 -5.45 5.71 -32.30
C LYS A 5 -5.83 5.57 -30.82
N MET A 6 -6.75 4.67 -30.50
CA MET A 6 -7.17 4.35 -29.15
C MET A 6 -7.05 2.86 -28.91
N ALA A 7 -6.71 2.48 -27.69
CA ALA A 7 -6.74 1.08 -27.26
C ALA A 7 -8.09 0.77 -26.59
N VAL A 8 -8.62 -0.41 -26.89
CA VAL A 8 -9.84 -0.90 -26.26
C VAL A 8 -9.53 -2.20 -25.53
N LYS A 9 -9.67 -2.18 -24.20
CA LYS A 9 -9.51 -3.37 -23.35
C LYS A 9 -10.89 -3.94 -23.01
N VAL A 10 -11.18 -5.15 -23.50
CA VAL A 10 -12.44 -5.84 -23.21
C VAL A 10 -12.29 -6.64 -21.92
N LEU A 11 -13.21 -6.43 -20.98
CA LEU A 11 -13.26 -7.22 -19.75
C LEU A 11 -13.81 -8.62 -19.99
N ARG A 12 -13.33 -9.59 -19.21
CA ARG A 12 -13.84 -10.95 -19.22
C ARG A 12 -15.35 -10.97 -18.96
N ARG A 13 -16.09 -11.76 -19.73
CA ARG A 13 -17.55 -11.81 -19.67
C ARG A 13 -18.08 -12.22 -18.30
N ASP A 14 -17.42 -13.18 -17.62
CA ASP A 14 -17.80 -13.61 -16.27
C ASP A 14 -17.72 -12.48 -15.24
N LEU A 15 -16.72 -11.61 -15.35
CA LEU A 15 -16.57 -10.41 -14.51
C LEU A 15 -17.60 -9.33 -14.87
N ALA A 16 -17.81 -9.11 -16.17
CA ALA A 16 -18.78 -8.13 -16.66
C ALA A 16 -20.22 -8.46 -16.25
N MET A 17 -20.55 -9.76 -16.13
CA MET A 17 -21.87 -10.24 -15.70
C MET A 17 -22.09 -10.26 -14.18
N ASN A 18 -21.03 -10.08 -13.38
CA ASN A 18 -21.16 -10.01 -11.93
C ASN A 18 -21.58 -8.59 -11.48
N PRO A 19 -22.83 -8.39 -10.94
CA PRO A 19 -23.31 -7.05 -10.61
C PRO A 19 -22.48 -6.35 -9.52
N LYS A 20 -21.90 -7.11 -8.59
CA LYS A 20 -21.04 -6.57 -7.52
C LYS A 20 -19.73 -6.07 -8.11
N PHE A 21 -19.10 -6.90 -8.96
CA PHE A 21 -17.88 -6.53 -9.66
C PHE A 21 -18.12 -5.30 -10.56
N PHE A 22 -19.18 -5.29 -11.35
CA PHE A 22 -19.48 -4.18 -12.25
C PHE A 22 -19.65 -2.85 -11.51
N ARG A 23 -20.37 -2.83 -10.37
CA ARG A 23 -20.53 -1.61 -9.54
C ARG A 23 -19.20 -1.13 -8.97
N MET A 24 -18.36 -2.04 -8.47
CA MET A 24 -17.04 -1.71 -7.95
C MET A 24 -16.16 -1.16 -9.07
N PHE A 25 -16.16 -1.83 -10.22
CA PHE A 25 -15.42 -1.44 -11.40
C PHE A 25 -15.83 -0.03 -11.91
N THR A 26 -17.13 0.25 -12.03
CA THR A 26 -17.63 1.55 -12.47
C THR A 26 -17.20 2.68 -11.54
N ASN A 27 -17.28 2.47 -10.23
CA ASN A 27 -16.84 3.46 -9.25
C ASN A 27 -15.34 3.73 -9.36
N GLU A 28 -14.52 2.69 -9.55
CA GLU A 28 -13.07 2.81 -9.66
C GLU A 28 -12.65 3.45 -10.99
N ALA A 29 -13.29 3.07 -12.09
CA ALA A 29 -13.06 3.67 -13.41
C ALA A 29 -13.32 5.19 -13.41
N GLU A 30 -14.32 5.68 -12.67
CA GLU A 30 -14.55 7.13 -12.50
C GLU A 30 -13.38 7.84 -11.80
N PHE A 31 -12.72 7.19 -10.84
CA PHE A 31 -11.52 7.74 -10.20
C PHE A 31 -10.32 7.69 -11.13
N LEU A 32 -10.14 6.58 -11.84
CA LEU A 32 -9.04 6.40 -12.78
C LEU A 32 -9.10 7.39 -13.94
N ARG A 33 -10.31 7.73 -14.42
CA ARG A 33 -10.53 8.74 -15.47
C ARG A 33 -10.04 10.14 -15.07
N LYS A 34 -9.95 10.43 -13.76
CA LYS A 34 -9.47 11.71 -13.22
C LYS A 34 -7.95 11.76 -13.02
N LEU A 35 -7.26 10.61 -13.19
CA LEU A 35 -5.80 10.59 -13.08
C LEU A 35 -5.19 11.15 -14.37
N GLU A 36 -4.66 12.37 -14.28
CA GLU A 36 -3.93 13.02 -15.36
C GLU A 36 -2.45 13.18 -14.98
N HIS A 37 -1.61 12.33 -15.55
CA HIS A 37 -0.17 12.35 -15.30
C HIS A 37 0.59 11.93 -16.56
N PRO A 38 1.74 12.54 -16.91
CA PRO A 38 2.47 12.25 -18.15
C PRO A 38 2.98 10.80 -18.25
N ASN A 39 3.06 10.07 -17.13
CA ASN A 39 3.51 8.69 -17.08
C ASN A 39 2.40 7.70 -16.68
N ILE A 40 1.13 8.10 -16.80
CA ILE A 40 -0.03 7.22 -16.67
C ILE A 40 -0.76 7.19 -18.00
N VAL A 41 -1.11 5.99 -18.49
CA VAL A 41 -1.96 5.84 -19.67
C VAL A 41 -3.33 6.42 -19.37
N ARG A 42 -3.74 7.43 -20.13
CA ARG A 42 -5.02 8.10 -19.91
C ARG A 42 -6.18 7.18 -20.24
N LEU A 43 -7.11 7.05 -19.31
CA LEU A 43 -8.39 6.40 -19.51
C LEU A 43 -9.41 7.47 -19.96
N PHE A 44 -10.02 7.30 -21.13
CA PHE A 44 -11.02 8.22 -21.67
C PHE A 44 -12.41 7.90 -21.18
N ASP A 45 -12.79 6.62 -21.31
CA ASP A 45 -14.12 6.19 -20.93
C ASP A 45 -14.16 4.67 -20.70
N PHE A 46 -15.24 4.21 -20.09
CA PHE A 46 -15.60 2.81 -20.08
C PHE A 46 -17.06 2.70 -20.51
N GLU A 47 -17.34 1.68 -21.30
CA GLU A 47 -18.67 1.47 -21.84
C GLU A 47 -19.13 0.04 -21.61
N ARG A 48 -20.44 -0.12 -21.56
CA ARG A 48 -21.09 -1.42 -21.52
C ARG A 48 -22.04 -1.55 -22.71
N GLU A 49 -21.74 -2.51 -23.57
CA GLU A 49 -22.63 -2.89 -24.64
C GLU A 49 -23.05 -4.35 -24.47
N ARG A 50 -24.36 -4.57 -24.18
CA ARG A 50 -24.92 -5.89 -23.86
C ARG A 50 -24.17 -6.57 -22.70
N ASP A 51 -23.41 -7.65 -23.01
CA ASP A 51 -22.64 -8.48 -22.07
C ASP A 51 -21.16 -8.11 -22.03
N LEU A 52 -20.73 -7.11 -22.80
CA LEU A 52 -19.36 -6.66 -22.88
C LEU A 52 -19.18 -5.36 -22.12
N VAL A 53 -18.10 -5.30 -21.37
CA VAL A 53 -17.60 -4.07 -20.74
C VAL A 53 -16.22 -3.83 -21.28
N PHE A 54 -15.95 -2.62 -21.74
CA PHE A 54 -14.67 -2.25 -22.30
C PHE A 54 -14.21 -0.88 -21.81
N ILE A 55 -12.89 -0.75 -21.74
CA ILE A 55 -12.19 0.46 -21.35
C ILE A 55 -11.56 1.04 -22.61
N ILE A 56 -11.76 2.34 -22.81
CA ILE A 56 -11.15 3.11 -23.88
C ILE A 56 -10.00 3.94 -23.30
N MET A 57 -8.79 3.75 -23.81
CA MET A 57 -7.59 4.41 -23.29
C MET A 57 -6.66 4.85 -24.43
N ASP A 58 -5.63 5.65 -24.10
CA ASP A 58 -4.59 6.01 -25.05
C ASP A 58 -3.92 4.77 -25.64
N TRP A 59 -3.72 4.78 -26.97
CA TRP A 59 -2.85 3.85 -27.63
C TRP A 59 -1.40 4.27 -27.44
N VAL A 60 -0.60 3.39 -26.81
CA VAL A 60 0.84 3.59 -26.62
C VAL A 60 1.60 2.82 -27.70
N GLU A 61 2.34 3.56 -28.53
CA GLU A 61 3.13 2.97 -29.61
C GLU A 61 4.50 2.54 -29.09
N GLY A 62 4.67 1.22 -28.89
CA GLY A 62 5.87 0.67 -28.27
C GLY A 62 5.67 -0.78 -27.84
N GLU A 63 6.39 -1.19 -26.82
CA GLU A 63 6.32 -2.52 -26.21
C GLU A 63 6.12 -2.40 -24.69
N ASP A 64 5.74 -3.50 -24.04
CA ASP A 64 5.77 -3.56 -22.59
C ASP A 64 7.14 -4.06 -22.08
N LEU A 65 7.42 -3.77 -20.79
CA LEU A 65 8.70 -4.14 -20.17
C LEU A 65 8.87 -5.66 -20.07
N SER A 66 7.78 -6.47 -20.04
CA SER A 66 7.90 -7.93 -19.97
C SER A 66 8.43 -8.51 -21.28
N GLY A 67 7.99 -7.98 -22.43
CA GLY A 67 8.55 -8.31 -23.74
C GLY A 67 10.03 -7.94 -23.81
N ARG A 68 10.40 -6.72 -23.38
CA ARG A 68 11.78 -6.26 -23.32
C ARG A 68 12.68 -7.15 -22.45
N ILE A 69 12.21 -7.61 -21.28
CA ILE A 69 12.94 -8.52 -20.40
C ILE A 69 13.12 -9.88 -21.07
N ALA A 70 12.05 -10.43 -21.67
CA ALA A 70 12.07 -11.75 -22.31
C ALA A 70 13.02 -11.81 -23.52
N ASP A 71 13.03 -10.77 -24.35
CA ASP A 71 13.86 -10.70 -25.55
C ASP A 71 15.35 -10.52 -25.21
N ARG A 72 15.66 -9.76 -24.17
CA ARG A 72 17.02 -9.39 -23.83
C ARG A 72 17.83 -10.54 -23.24
N LYS A 73 17.26 -11.35 -22.36
CA LYS A 73 17.90 -12.49 -21.67
C LYS A 73 19.16 -12.14 -20.84
N THR A 74 19.46 -10.86 -20.65
CA THR A 74 20.60 -10.35 -19.89
C THR A 74 20.12 -9.29 -18.88
N PRO A 75 20.79 -9.15 -17.74
CA PRO A 75 20.45 -8.10 -16.77
C PRO A 75 20.46 -6.71 -17.41
N PHE A 76 19.55 -5.87 -16.95
CA PHE A 76 19.57 -4.44 -17.24
C PHE A 76 20.71 -3.78 -16.45
N ASP A 77 21.35 -2.77 -17.04
CA ASP A 77 22.27 -1.94 -16.28
C ASP A 77 21.50 -0.99 -15.31
N LEU A 78 22.22 -0.51 -14.30
CA LEU A 78 21.59 0.32 -13.25
C LEU A 78 21.01 1.63 -13.76
N LEU A 79 21.58 2.20 -14.83
CA LEU A 79 21.08 3.44 -15.43
C LEU A 79 19.80 3.21 -16.22
N GLU A 80 19.71 2.08 -16.93
CA GLU A 80 18.47 1.69 -17.62
C GLU A 80 17.34 1.44 -16.63
N VAL A 81 17.63 0.70 -15.52
CA VAL A 81 16.63 0.52 -14.43
C VAL A 81 16.20 1.85 -13.86
N SER A 82 17.12 2.77 -13.59
CA SER A 82 16.83 4.11 -13.10
C SER A 82 15.92 4.90 -14.04
N ARG A 83 16.17 4.86 -15.34
CA ARG A 83 15.35 5.54 -16.37
C ARG A 83 13.92 5.02 -16.44
N ILE A 84 13.70 3.74 -16.15
CA ILE A 84 12.37 3.13 -16.07
C ILE A 84 11.73 3.45 -14.71
N LEU A 85 12.48 3.32 -13.63
CA LEU A 85 12.00 3.47 -12.26
C LEU A 85 11.52 4.91 -11.99
N GLN A 86 12.23 5.93 -12.47
CA GLN A 86 11.91 7.32 -12.21
C GLN A 86 10.48 7.70 -12.63
N PRO A 87 10.03 7.50 -13.88
CA PRO A 87 8.67 7.84 -14.30
C PRO A 87 7.60 6.92 -13.65
N VAL A 88 7.89 5.63 -13.43
CA VAL A 88 6.98 4.72 -12.75
C VAL A 88 6.75 5.15 -11.29
N CYS A 89 7.81 5.50 -10.57
CA CYS A 89 7.70 6.02 -9.20
C CYS A 89 6.91 7.33 -9.14
N ALA A 90 7.10 8.23 -10.10
CA ALA A 90 6.34 9.48 -10.17
C ALA A 90 4.85 9.23 -10.43
N ALA A 91 4.51 8.33 -11.34
CA ALA A 91 3.14 7.92 -11.65
C ALA A 91 2.44 7.31 -10.41
N LEU A 92 3.09 6.34 -9.76
CA LEU A 92 2.57 5.71 -8.54
C LEU A 92 2.43 6.72 -7.40
N TYR A 93 3.43 7.58 -7.20
CA TYR A 93 3.36 8.61 -6.16
C TYR A 93 2.16 9.55 -6.36
N TYR A 94 1.95 10.01 -7.60
CA TYR A 94 0.79 10.84 -7.95
C TYR A 94 -0.54 10.11 -7.68
N ALA A 95 -0.66 8.84 -8.06
CA ALA A 95 -1.83 8.04 -7.79
C ALA A 95 -2.08 7.86 -6.28
N HIS A 96 -1.02 7.57 -5.51
CA HIS A 96 -1.10 7.42 -4.04
C HIS A 96 -1.55 8.71 -3.34
N GLN A 97 -1.11 9.89 -3.81
CA GLN A 97 -1.60 11.18 -3.30
C GLN A 97 -3.10 11.38 -3.55
N ASN A 98 -3.64 10.75 -4.58
CA ASN A 98 -5.07 10.73 -4.89
C ASN A 98 -5.81 9.52 -4.29
N SER A 99 -5.17 8.79 -3.34
CA SER A 99 -5.72 7.60 -2.67
C SER A 99 -6.04 6.45 -3.62
N VAL A 100 -5.36 6.37 -4.76
CA VAL A 100 -5.43 5.29 -5.74
C VAL A 100 -4.18 4.43 -5.62
N TYR A 101 -4.35 3.12 -5.39
CA TYR A 101 -3.28 2.14 -5.38
C TYR A 101 -3.39 1.28 -6.62
N HIS A 102 -2.24 0.96 -7.23
CA HIS A 102 -2.24 0.20 -8.50
C HIS A 102 -2.58 -1.26 -8.28
N CYS A 103 -2.01 -1.90 -7.28
CA CYS A 103 -2.24 -3.28 -6.84
C CYS A 103 -1.86 -4.40 -7.84
N ASP A 104 -1.39 -4.05 -9.04
CA ASP A 104 -0.95 -4.98 -10.09
C ASP A 104 0.29 -4.44 -10.84
N VAL A 105 1.24 -3.84 -10.11
CA VAL A 105 2.50 -3.39 -10.72
C VAL A 105 3.30 -4.61 -11.16
N LYS A 106 3.61 -4.68 -12.46
CA LYS A 106 4.41 -5.73 -13.09
C LYS A 106 4.95 -5.25 -14.43
N PRO A 107 5.96 -5.90 -15.00
CA PRO A 107 6.53 -5.49 -16.30
C PRO A 107 5.51 -5.36 -17.42
N ALA A 108 4.51 -6.25 -17.52
CA ALA A 108 3.46 -6.20 -18.54
C ALA A 108 2.59 -4.92 -18.47
N ASN A 109 2.54 -4.24 -17.32
CA ASN A 109 1.79 -3.01 -17.13
C ASN A 109 2.67 -1.75 -17.20
N ILE A 110 3.96 -1.89 -17.55
CA ILE A 110 4.90 -0.78 -17.79
C ILE A 110 5.19 -0.72 -19.28
N LEU A 111 4.67 0.30 -19.95
CA LEU A 111 4.78 0.49 -21.39
C LEU A 111 5.96 1.39 -21.73
N LEU A 112 6.76 0.98 -22.69
CA LEU A 112 7.95 1.66 -23.19
C LEU A 112 7.62 2.22 -24.58
N HIS A 113 7.27 3.51 -24.65
CA HIS A 113 6.93 4.17 -25.89
C HIS A 113 8.17 4.37 -26.77
N GLN A 114 8.01 4.37 -28.08
CA GLN A 114 9.10 4.52 -29.06
C GLN A 114 9.91 5.82 -28.90
N ASP A 115 9.31 6.89 -28.37
CA ASP A 115 10.00 8.17 -28.09
C ASP A 115 10.79 8.16 -26.75
N GLY A 116 10.85 7.02 -26.08
CA GLY A 116 11.56 6.84 -24.81
C GLY A 116 10.73 7.16 -23.54
N LYS A 117 9.46 7.53 -23.68
CA LYS A 117 8.58 7.69 -22.54
C LYS A 117 8.25 6.35 -21.92
N VAL A 118 8.09 6.34 -20.59
CA VAL A 118 7.60 5.17 -19.84
C VAL A 118 6.25 5.54 -19.25
N LEU A 119 5.27 4.68 -19.48
CA LEU A 119 3.89 4.87 -19.01
C LEU A 119 3.44 3.64 -18.21
N LEU A 120 2.69 3.89 -17.15
CA LEU A 120 2.04 2.87 -16.34
C LEU A 120 0.58 2.73 -16.76
N THR A 121 0.12 1.50 -16.97
CA THR A 121 -1.25 1.17 -17.40
C THR A 121 -1.92 0.22 -16.41
N ASP A 122 -3.22 -0.01 -16.56
CA ASP A 122 -4.00 -1.02 -15.82
C ASP A 122 -4.09 -0.79 -14.31
N PHE A 123 -4.21 0.46 -13.87
CA PHE A 123 -4.48 0.79 -12.48
C PHE A 123 -5.77 0.12 -11.96
N GLY A 124 -5.69 -0.48 -10.76
CA GLY A 124 -6.84 -0.86 -9.92
C GLY A 124 -7.78 -1.96 -10.46
N VAL A 125 -7.86 -2.17 -11.78
CA VAL A 125 -8.80 -3.10 -12.40
C VAL A 125 -8.55 -4.55 -11.97
N ALA A 126 -7.31 -4.91 -11.69
CA ALA A 126 -6.93 -6.26 -11.31
C ALA A 126 -7.26 -6.59 -9.85
N HIS A 127 -7.25 -5.61 -8.94
CA HIS A 127 -7.61 -5.86 -7.54
C HIS A 127 -9.06 -6.34 -7.38
N LEU A 128 -9.94 -5.88 -8.25
CA LEU A 128 -11.34 -6.33 -8.31
C LEU A 128 -11.47 -7.75 -8.87
N ALA A 129 -10.50 -8.20 -9.64
CA ALA A 129 -10.49 -9.50 -10.30
C ALA A 129 -9.66 -10.58 -9.57
N THR A 130 -9.05 -10.27 -8.43
CA THR A 130 -8.08 -11.17 -7.74
C THR A 130 -8.67 -12.50 -7.26
N GLU A 131 -9.99 -12.62 -7.13
CA GLU A 131 -10.63 -13.93 -6.85
C GLU A 131 -10.51 -14.91 -8.04
N THR A 132 -10.24 -14.40 -9.26
CA THR A 132 -10.20 -15.20 -10.51
C THR A 132 -8.89 -15.06 -11.29
N ALA A 133 -7.87 -14.35 -10.75
CA ALA A 133 -6.64 -14.11 -11.50
C ALA A 133 -5.87 -15.40 -11.79
N ASP A 134 -5.78 -15.75 -13.06
CA ASP A 134 -4.85 -16.74 -13.59
C ASP A 134 -3.41 -16.42 -13.14
N GLY A 135 -2.59 -17.45 -12.93
CA GLY A 135 -1.28 -17.39 -12.24
C GLY A 135 -0.25 -16.34 -12.69
N GLY A 136 -0.54 -15.48 -13.67
CA GLY A 136 0.39 -14.48 -14.20
C GLY A 136 0.69 -13.30 -13.30
N THR A 137 -0.18 -12.96 -12.33
CA THR A 137 0.01 -11.86 -11.39
C THR A 137 0.64 -12.31 -10.05
N ALA A 138 0.44 -13.55 -9.67
CA ALA A 138 0.89 -14.09 -8.38
C ALA A 138 2.38 -13.82 -8.06
N PRO A 139 3.33 -13.89 -9.02
CA PRO A 139 4.75 -13.62 -8.73
C PRO A 139 5.08 -12.20 -8.27
N TYR A 140 4.17 -11.23 -8.48
CA TYR A 140 4.38 -9.82 -8.10
C TYR A 140 3.53 -9.39 -6.91
N MET A 141 2.62 -10.24 -6.44
CA MET A 141 1.72 -9.92 -5.33
C MET A 141 2.48 -9.75 -4.02
N ALA A 142 2.11 -8.72 -3.27
CA ALA A 142 2.68 -8.47 -1.95
C ALA A 142 2.12 -9.47 -0.89
N PRO A 143 2.88 -9.76 0.20
CA PRO A 143 2.45 -10.64 1.27
C PRO A 143 1.06 -10.34 1.84
N GLU A 144 0.72 -9.07 2.00
CA GLU A 144 -0.61 -8.64 2.47
C GLU A 144 -1.74 -8.98 1.51
N GLN A 145 -1.49 -8.99 0.19
CA GLN A 145 -2.49 -9.37 -0.81
C GLN A 145 -2.83 -10.87 -0.71
N PHE A 146 -1.84 -11.73 -0.49
CA PHE A 146 -2.08 -13.17 -0.24
C PHE A 146 -2.84 -13.43 1.07
N ARG A 147 -2.66 -12.56 2.07
CA ARG A 147 -3.38 -12.65 3.36
C ARG A 147 -4.77 -12.04 3.33
N GLY A 148 -5.20 -11.46 2.19
CA GLY A 148 -6.45 -10.68 2.11
C GLY A 148 -6.43 -9.42 2.98
N GLY A 149 -5.26 -8.88 3.24
CA GLY A 149 -5.05 -7.67 4.02
C GLY A 149 -5.30 -6.38 3.23
N ASN A 150 -5.16 -5.25 3.91
CA ASN A 150 -5.36 -3.95 3.27
C ASN A 150 -4.19 -3.60 2.34
N VAL A 151 -4.52 -3.17 1.14
CA VAL A 151 -3.55 -2.63 0.18
C VAL A 151 -3.20 -1.18 0.50
N SER A 152 -1.98 -0.78 0.16
CA SER A 152 -1.46 0.55 0.42
C SER A 152 -0.37 0.90 -0.61
N ALA A 153 0.24 2.08 -0.48
CA ALA A 153 1.41 2.44 -1.27
C ALA A 153 2.55 1.41 -1.14
N GLN A 154 2.68 0.77 0.02
CA GLN A 154 3.69 -0.25 0.28
C GLN A 154 3.44 -1.55 -0.50
N THR A 155 2.19 -1.83 -0.89
CA THR A 155 1.85 -2.95 -1.77
C THR A 155 2.45 -2.76 -3.16
N ASP A 156 2.31 -1.55 -3.72
CA ASP A 156 2.90 -1.21 -5.03
C ASP A 156 4.43 -1.15 -4.97
N ILE A 157 5.00 -0.69 -3.84
CA ILE A 157 6.45 -0.67 -3.60
C ILE A 157 7.03 -2.09 -3.60
N TYR A 158 6.33 -3.05 -3.00
CA TYR A 158 6.75 -4.45 -3.04
C TYR A 158 6.75 -5.01 -4.47
N ALA A 159 5.64 -4.82 -5.19
CA ALA A 159 5.51 -5.29 -6.58
C ALA A 159 6.55 -4.64 -7.51
N LEU A 160 6.84 -3.35 -7.29
CA LEU A 160 7.92 -2.65 -7.99
C LEU A 160 9.30 -3.21 -7.60
N GLY A 161 9.50 -3.60 -6.33
CA GLY A 161 10.70 -4.30 -5.86
C GLY A 161 10.93 -5.63 -6.60
N ILE A 162 9.88 -6.43 -6.83
CA ILE A 162 9.94 -7.65 -7.66
C ILE A 162 10.33 -7.30 -9.10
N THR A 163 9.73 -6.25 -9.67
CA THR A 163 10.04 -5.80 -11.04
C THR A 163 11.51 -5.36 -11.17
N ILE A 164 12.05 -4.63 -10.19
CA ILE A 164 13.45 -4.23 -10.16
C ILE A 164 14.36 -5.48 -10.05
N TYR A 165 14.01 -6.42 -9.18
CA TYR A 165 14.74 -7.68 -9.03
C TYR A 165 14.83 -8.42 -10.36
N GLU A 166 13.69 -8.56 -11.06
CA GLU A 166 13.58 -9.25 -12.34
C GLU A 166 14.43 -8.57 -13.42
N MET A 167 14.41 -7.25 -13.54
CA MET A 167 15.28 -6.51 -14.46
C MET A 167 16.76 -6.75 -14.16
N LEU A 168 17.16 -6.66 -12.90
CA LEU A 168 18.56 -6.77 -12.47
C LEU A 168 19.12 -8.20 -12.50
N SER A 169 18.24 -9.20 -12.44
CA SER A 169 18.60 -10.64 -12.51
C SER A 169 18.59 -11.23 -13.93
N GLY A 170 18.20 -10.44 -14.96
CA GLY A 170 18.05 -10.95 -16.33
C GLY A 170 16.80 -11.80 -16.55
N GLY A 171 15.69 -11.42 -15.92
CA GLY A 171 14.37 -12.05 -16.07
C GLY A 171 14.07 -13.14 -15.02
N CYS A 172 14.92 -13.30 -14.00
CA CYS A 172 14.64 -14.24 -12.92
C CYS A 172 13.74 -13.60 -11.86
N LEU A 173 12.67 -14.29 -11.48
CA LEU A 173 11.82 -13.91 -10.36
C LEU A 173 12.38 -14.48 -9.03
N PRO A 174 12.23 -13.76 -7.90
CA PRO A 174 12.72 -14.24 -6.60
C PRO A 174 11.89 -15.42 -6.07
N TYR A 175 10.61 -15.49 -6.42
CA TYR A 175 9.67 -16.51 -5.96
C TYR A 175 8.92 -17.11 -7.14
N ARG A 176 9.12 -18.39 -7.39
CA ARG A 176 8.59 -19.12 -8.56
C ARG A 176 7.76 -20.36 -8.21
N GLY A 177 7.59 -20.61 -6.90
CA GLY A 177 6.87 -21.80 -6.42
C GLY A 177 7.68 -23.11 -6.60
N GLU A 178 8.98 -23.01 -6.89
CA GLU A 178 9.85 -24.17 -7.12
C GLU A 178 10.45 -24.72 -5.82
N THR A 179 10.77 -23.84 -4.88
CA THR A 179 11.40 -24.17 -3.61
C THR A 179 10.37 -24.79 -2.64
N SER A 180 9.10 -24.46 -2.80
CA SER A 180 8.00 -24.83 -1.92
C SER A 180 7.08 -25.92 -2.47
N LYS A 181 7.62 -26.86 -3.27
CA LYS A 181 6.80 -27.91 -3.95
C LYS A 181 5.90 -28.73 -3.02
N SER A 182 6.25 -28.87 -1.74
CA SER A 182 5.47 -29.55 -0.73
C SER A 182 4.48 -28.66 0.02
N GLN A 183 4.47 -27.33 -0.23
CA GLN A 183 3.74 -26.34 0.58
C GLN A 183 2.44 -25.84 -0.09
N GLY A 184 2.03 -26.46 -1.21
CA GLY A 184 0.79 -26.09 -1.88
C GLY A 184 0.50 -27.01 -3.06
N SER A 185 -0.78 -27.22 -3.37
CA SER A 185 -1.27 -28.06 -4.46
C SER A 185 -1.18 -27.33 -5.81
N THR A 186 -1.37 -26.03 -5.79
CA THR A 186 -1.32 -25.17 -6.99
C THR A 186 -0.02 -24.36 -7.05
N LEU A 187 0.36 -23.91 -8.25
CA LEU A 187 1.49 -23.00 -8.40
C LEU A 187 1.28 -21.70 -7.62
N LYS A 188 0.06 -21.16 -7.65
CA LYS A 188 -0.29 -19.94 -6.91
C LYS A 188 -0.08 -20.08 -5.40
N GLU A 189 -0.50 -21.19 -4.82
CA GLU A 189 -0.30 -21.50 -3.39
C GLU A 189 1.18 -21.60 -3.03
N ARG A 190 1.98 -22.23 -3.88
CA ARG A 190 3.43 -22.35 -3.67
C ARG A 190 4.13 -21.00 -3.74
N ILE A 191 3.80 -20.18 -4.76
CA ILE A 191 4.32 -18.82 -4.88
C ILE A 191 3.91 -18.00 -3.66
N ALA A 192 2.64 -18.05 -3.24
CA ALA A 192 2.15 -17.36 -2.04
C ALA A 192 2.95 -17.74 -0.80
N TRP A 193 3.20 -19.05 -0.61
CA TRP A 193 3.99 -19.52 0.51
C TRP A 193 5.42 -18.97 0.49
N GLU A 194 6.08 -18.94 -0.68
CA GLU A 194 7.43 -18.37 -0.84
C GLU A 194 7.46 -16.88 -0.51
N HIS A 195 6.51 -16.09 -1.01
CA HIS A 195 6.38 -14.67 -0.69
C HIS A 195 6.17 -14.40 0.81
N LEU A 196 5.48 -15.31 1.50
CA LEU A 196 5.18 -15.17 2.92
C LEU A 196 6.33 -15.61 3.83
N ASN A 197 7.13 -16.60 3.42
CA ASN A 197 8.00 -17.32 4.34
C ASN A 197 9.50 -17.34 3.96
N LEU A 198 9.86 -17.16 2.68
CA LEU A 198 11.26 -17.21 2.27
C LEU A 198 11.89 -15.82 2.24
N ASP A 199 13.16 -15.76 2.61
CA ASP A 199 13.98 -14.57 2.39
C ASP A 199 14.15 -14.30 0.90
N VAL A 200 14.47 -13.04 0.56
CA VAL A 200 14.77 -12.63 -0.82
C VAL A 200 16.07 -13.31 -1.26
N PRO A 201 16.06 -14.07 -2.36
CA PRO A 201 17.29 -14.63 -2.88
C PRO A 201 18.28 -13.52 -3.27
N SER A 202 19.56 -13.73 -2.97
CA SER A 202 20.59 -12.73 -3.27
C SER A 202 20.67 -12.43 -4.77
N LEU A 203 20.55 -11.15 -5.13
CA LEU A 203 20.74 -10.65 -6.49
C LEU A 203 22.18 -10.86 -6.97
N LYS A 204 23.17 -10.75 -6.08
CA LYS A 204 24.59 -10.97 -6.41
C LYS A 204 24.88 -12.40 -6.90
N LYS A 205 24.06 -13.39 -6.53
CA LYS A 205 24.18 -14.75 -7.08
C LYS A 205 23.76 -14.82 -8.55
N GLN A 206 22.83 -13.98 -8.99
CA GLN A 206 22.35 -13.91 -10.37
C GLN A 206 23.17 -12.90 -11.19
N ASN A 207 23.57 -11.79 -10.58
CA ASN A 207 24.35 -10.74 -11.20
C ASN A 207 25.43 -10.23 -10.21
N PRO A 208 26.65 -10.78 -10.25
CA PRO A 208 27.73 -10.42 -9.33
C PRO A 208 28.17 -8.95 -9.39
N GLN A 209 27.83 -8.23 -10.48
CA GLN A 209 28.19 -6.83 -10.67
C GLN A 209 27.28 -5.86 -9.90
N ILE A 210 26.22 -6.35 -9.27
CA ILE A 210 25.29 -5.50 -8.51
C ILE A 210 25.97 -4.98 -7.24
N PRO A 211 26.04 -3.65 -7.01
CA PRO A 211 26.52 -3.08 -5.76
C PRO A 211 25.70 -3.57 -4.55
N GLN A 212 26.36 -3.79 -3.43
CA GLN A 212 25.69 -4.22 -2.19
C GLN A 212 24.57 -3.24 -1.78
N ALA A 213 24.80 -1.95 -1.98
CA ALA A 213 23.82 -0.91 -1.68
C ALA A 213 22.54 -1.05 -2.51
N VAL A 214 22.63 -1.42 -3.80
CA VAL A 214 21.48 -1.66 -4.67
C VAL A 214 20.71 -2.91 -4.23
N GLU A 215 21.41 -4.00 -3.89
CA GLU A 215 20.79 -5.21 -3.35
C GLU A 215 20.01 -4.91 -2.05
N GLN A 216 20.54 -4.07 -1.16
CA GLN A 216 19.86 -3.64 0.07
C GLN A 216 18.58 -2.86 -0.23
N VAL A 217 18.60 -1.95 -1.22
CA VAL A 217 17.40 -1.21 -1.64
C VAL A 217 16.31 -2.17 -2.10
N VAL A 218 16.64 -3.15 -2.94
CA VAL A 218 15.67 -4.15 -3.42
C VAL A 218 15.16 -5.02 -2.27
N THR A 219 16.04 -5.47 -1.39
CA THR A 219 15.65 -6.28 -0.21
C THR A 219 14.74 -5.51 0.73
N THR A 220 14.98 -4.22 0.94
CA THR A 220 14.11 -3.34 1.74
C THR A 220 12.73 -3.19 1.11
N ALA A 221 12.65 -2.99 -0.22
CA ALA A 221 11.37 -2.94 -0.92
C ALA A 221 10.58 -4.25 -0.79
N LEU A 222 11.29 -5.39 -0.71
CA LEU A 222 10.75 -6.74 -0.59
C LEU A 222 10.57 -7.23 0.86
N SER A 223 10.66 -6.34 1.85
CA SER A 223 10.38 -6.69 3.25
C SER A 223 8.97 -7.27 3.40
N LYS A 224 8.85 -8.32 4.24
CA LYS A 224 7.57 -9.03 4.41
C LYS A 224 6.53 -8.16 5.12
N ASP A 225 6.97 -7.39 6.11
CA ASP A 225 6.14 -6.38 6.76
C ASP A 225 6.16 -5.08 5.93
N ALA A 226 4.98 -4.58 5.58
CA ALA A 226 4.84 -3.35 4.83
C ALA A 226 5.46 -2.12 5.55
N ARG A 227 5.52 -2.16 6.89
CA ARG A 227 6.12 -1.09 7.72
C ARG A 227 7.63 -0.98 7.57
N ASP A 228 8.30 -2.04 7.19
CA ASP A 228 9.75 -2.10 6.99
C ASP A 228 10.16 -1.70 5.57
N ARG A 229 9.19 -1.44 4.68
CA ARG A 229 9.40 -0.95 3.32
C ARG A 229 9.55 0.57 3.29
N PHE A 230 9.89 1.11 2.13
CA PHE A 230 9.92 2.55 1.90
C PHE A 230 8.55 3.19 2.15
N GLN A 231 8.55 4.43 2.65
CA GLN A 231 7.31 5.15 2.97
C GLN A 231 6.60 5.72 1.73
N SER A 232 7.31 5.83 0.62
CA SER A 232 6.76 6.25 -0.68
C SER A 232 7.61 5.69 -1.83
N THR A 233 7.04 5.66 -3.03
CA THR A 233 7.78 5.29 -4.24
C THR A 233 8.89 6.28 -4.56
N MET A 234 8.74 7.55 -4.17
CA MET A 234 9.81 8.55 -4.30
C MET A 234 11.00 8.24 -3.40
N ALA A 235 10.76 7.78 -2.15
CA ALA A 235 11.83 7.36 -1.24
C ALA A 235 12.57 6.13 -1.78
N LEU A 236 11.87 5.16 -2.38
CA LEU A 236 12.48 4.03 -3.08
C LEU A 236 13.37 4.50 -4.23
N ARG A 237 12.86 5.41 -5.08
CA ARG A 237 13.62 5.98 -6.20
C ARG A 237 14.90 6.67 -5.73
N GLU A 238 14.79 7.53 -4.71
CA GLU A 238 15.94 8.26 -4.15
C GLU A 238 16.98 7.30 -3.58
N ALA A 239 16.56 6.29 -2.82
CA ALA A 239 17.46 5.28 -2.30
C ALA A 239 18.16 4.50 -3.42
N PHE A 240 17.45 4.14 -4.49
CA PHE A 240 18.03 3.45 -5.65
C PHE A 240 19.07 4.34 -6.36
N GLU A 241 18.77 5.62 -6.59
CA GLU A 241 19.71 6.55 -7.21
C GLU A 241 20.97 6.74 -6.39
N HIS A 242 20.84 6.91 -5.06
CA HIS A 242 22.00 7.00 -4.17
C HIS A 242 22.83 5.73 -4.21
N ALA A 243 22.20 4.56 -4.15
CA ALA A 243 22.89 3.27 -4.19
C ALA A 243 23.62 3.04 -5.53
N ARG A 244 23.01 3.43 -6.65
CA ARG A 244 23.59 3.36 -7.99
C ARG A 244 24.83 4.25 -8.14
N LEU A 245 24.80 5.46 -7.58
CA LEU A 245 25.89 6.43 -7.67
C LEU A 245 27.04 6.16 -6.71
N ALA A 246 26.75 5.54 -5.56
CA ALA A 246 27.73 5.29 -4.51
C ALA A 246 28.71 4.14 -4.83
N GLY A 247 28.33 3.22 -5.72
CA GLY A 247 29.13 2.01 -5.96
C GLY A 247 29.33 1.15 -4.71
N ASP A 248 30.34 0.27 -4.72
CA ASP A 248 30.62 -0.67 -3.60
C ASP A 248 31.25 0.00 -2.34
N HIS A 249 31.58 1.28 -2.40
CA HIS A 249 32.36 1.96 -1.36
C HIS A 249 31.55 2.67 -0.26
N SER A 250 30.23 2.57 -0.25
CA SER A 250 29.35 3.39 0.63
C SER A 250 28.32 2.57 1.42
N GLY A 251 28.68 1.42 1.96
CA GLY A 251 27.78 0.62 2.82
C GLY A 251 27.17 1.38 4.00
N ASP A 252 27.87 2.40 4.53
CA ASP A 252 27.42 3.17 5.70
C ASP A 252 26.40 4.27 5.40
N MET A 253 26.41 4.87 4.20
CA MET A 253 25.48 5.97 3.86
C MET A 253 24.06 5.47 3.58
N VAL A 254 23.91 4.30 2.96
CA VAL A 254 22.59 3.72 2.67
C VAL A 254 21.85 3.34 3.96
N SER A 255 22.59 2.92 5.00
CA SER A 255 22.03 2.61 6.32
C SER A 255 21.33 3.81 7.00
N THR A 256 21.74 5.02 6.67
CA THR A 256 21.14 6.26 7.21
C THR A 256 19.83 6.61 6.50
N ILE A 257 19.72 6.35 5.20
CA ILE A 257 18.51 6.62 4.40
C ILE A 257 17.45 5.52 4.62
N LEU A 258 17.91 4.29 4.90
CA LEU A 258 17.03 3.12 5.13
C LEU A 258 16.45 3.03 6.55
N ARG A 259 16.90 3.88 7.50
CA ARG A 259 16.33 3.84 8.86
C ARG A 259 14.90 4.40 8.84
N PRO A 260 13.89 3.63 9.28
CA PRO A 260 12.62 4.22 9.66
C PRO A 260 12.87 5.21 10.81
N ALA A 261 12.14 6.33 10.81
CA ALA A 261 12.26 7.37 11.85
C ALA A 261 11.80 6.82 13.21
N THR A 262 12.63 6.02 13.87
CA THR A 262 12.44 5.61 15.25
C THR A 262 12.93 6.72 16.14
N GLY A 263 11.98 7.29 16.91
CA GLY A 263 12.23 8.39 17.84
C GLY A 263 13.38 8.09 18.79
N ASN A 264 14.28 9.03 18.88
CA ASN A 264 15.48 9.04 19.71
C ASN A 264 15.11 9.02 21.21
N HIS A 265 15.26 7.89 21.87
CA HIS A 265 15.43 7.85 23.32
C HIS A 265 16.92 7.95 23.67
N LYS A 266 17.43 9.17 23.84
CA LYS A 266 18.71 9.39 24.52
C LYS A 266 18.51 9.19 26.01
N LYS A 267 19.11 8.14 26.55
CA LYS A 267 19.43 8.01 27.97
C LYS A 267 20.52 9.02 28.33
N SER A 268 20.19 10.05 29.09
CA SER A 268 21.19 10.91 29.74
C SER A 268 21.39 10.48 31.19
N LYS A 269 22.66 10.30 31.53
CA LYS A 269 23.18 10.06 32.90
C LYS A 269 22.95 11.29 33.76
N LYS A 270 22.55 11.04 35.01
CA LYS A 270 22.61 12.04 36.11
C LYS A 270 24.06 12.42 36.46
N PRO A 271 24.25 13.63 36.97
CA PRO A 271 24.81 13.76 38.31
C PRO A 271 24.05 14.74 39.23
N ASP A 272 24.23 14.48 40.51
CA ASP A 272 23.72 15.17 41.68
C ASP A 272 24.17 16.62 41.85
N SER A 273 23.30 17.43 42.46
CA SER A 273 23.56 18.22 43.71
C SER A 273 22.56 19.37 43.85
N SER A 274 22.09 19.58 45.07
CA SER A 274 21.00 20.47 45.53
C SER A 274 21.51 21.86 46.00
N PRO A 275 20.63 22.71 46.60
CA PRO A 275 20.12 23.97 46.08
C PRO A 275 20.75 25.20 46.80
N PRO A 276 20.29 26.48 46.76
CA PRO A 276 18.96 26.98 47.12
C PRO A 276 18.45 28.31 46.52
N ALA A 277 17.16 28.55 46.75
CA ALA A 277 16.49 29.79 47.12
C ALA A 277 15.98 30.84 46.11
N GLN A 278 14.67 30.89 46.07
CA GLN A 278 13.77 32.08 46.25
C GLN A 278 13.55 33.14 45.16
N LYS A 279 12.23 33.26 44.85
CA LYS A 279 11.37 34.43 44.61
C LYS A 279 11.20 34.95 43.18
N ARG A 280 10.05 34.76 42.58
CA ARG A 280 8.92 35.71 42.43
C ARG A 280 7.85 35.21 41.47
N ALA A 281 6.61 35.39 41.89
CA ALA A 281 5.38 35.08 41.21
C ALA A 281 5.22 35.80 39.87
N ARG A 282 4.76 35.07 38.83
CA ARG A 282 4.02 35.66 37.69
C ARG A 282 2.91 34.70 37.23
N GLN A 283 1.77 35.27 37.06
CA GLN A 283 0.45 34.74 36.89
C GLN A 283 0.35 33.59 35.83
N LYS A 284 -0.38 32.55 36.24
CA LYS A 284 -0.79 31.40 35.41
C LYS A 284 -1.80 31.85 34.36
N LYS A 285 -1.52 31.54 33.05
CA LYS A 285 -2.55 31.33 32.05
C LYS A 285 -3.11 29.91 32.23
N PRO A 286 -4.42 29.66 31.94
CA PRO A 286 -5.04 28.40 32.28
C PRO A 286 -4.46 27.24 31.43
N SER A 287 -4.07 26.19 32.12
CA SER A 287 -3.64 24.91 31.58
C SER A 287 -4.81 24.26 30.86
N LYS A 288 -4.57 23.82 29.59
CA LYS A 288 -5.45 22.88 28.93
C LYS A 288 -5.52 21.60 29.76
N GLN A 289 -6.69 21.32 30.31
CA GLN A 289 -6.98 20.04 30.96
C GLN A 289 -6.75 18.91 29.95
N HIS A 290 -5.81 18.02 30.24
CA HIS A 290 -5.75 16.71 29.60
C HIS A 290 -6.94 15.92 30.17
N ASN A 291 -7.92 15.62 29.31
CA ASN A 291 -8.94 14.63 29.63
C ASN A 291 -8.23 13.26 29.70
N SER A 292 -7.96 12.81 30.91
CA SER A 292 -7.45 11.47 31.19
C SER A 292 -8.64 10.51 31.24
N GLY A 293 -8.99 9.92 30.10
CA GLY A 293 -10.04 8.90 29.98
C GLY A 293 -10.01 8.24 28.58
N PRO A 294 -10.69 7.09 28.43
CA PRO A 294 -10.68 6.34 27.17
C PRO A 294 -11.19 7.19 26.01
N GLN A 295 -10.44 7.19 24.91
CA GLN A 295 -10.70 8.03 23.74
C GLN A 295 -10.24 7.38 22.44
N LEU A 296 -10.81 7.79 21.33
CA LEU A 296 -10.37 7.43 19.98
C LEU A 296 -9.62 8.61 19.35
N TYR A 297 -8.42 8.38 18.92
CA TYR A 297 -7.70 9.32 18.04
C TYR A 297 -7.92 8.92 16.59
N CYS A 298 -8.51 9.78 15.78
CA CYS A 298 -8.77 9.50 14.39
C CYS A 298 -7.50 9.66 13.55
N ARG A 299 -6.97 8.56 13.01
CA ARG A 299 -5.77 8.54 12.16
C ARG A 299 -6.07 8.92 10.72
N SER A 300 -7.23 8.50 10.18
CA SER A 300 -7.64 8.80 8.80
C SER A 300 -9.16 8.89 8.66
N GLY A 301 -9.64 9.43 7.51
CA GLY A 301 -11.06 9.60 7.20
C GLY A 301 -11.60 10.99 7.52
N GLU A 302 -12.93 11.13 7.56
CA GLU A 302 -13.63 12.42 7.74
C GLU A 302 -13.23 13.19 9.01
N MET A 303 -12.78 12.47 10.02
CA MET A 303 -12.46 13.01 11.34
C MET A 303 -10.96 13.02 11.63
N ALA A 304 -10.11 12.90 10.60
CA ALA A 304 -8.66 12.82 10.77
C ALA A 304 -8.09 13.89 11.71
N ARG A 305 -7.20 13.47 12.62
CA ARG A 305 -6.56 14.27 13.68
C ARG A 305 -7.50 14.73 14.82
N LYS A 306 -8.76 14.29 14.85
CA LYS A 306 -9.66 14.58 15.98
C LYS A 306 -9.53 13.51 17.05
N VAL A 307 -9.75 13.94 18.28
CA VAL A 307 -9.85 13.09 19.47
C VAL A 307 -11.32 13.01 19.85
N ILE A 308 -11.83 11.81 20.05
CA ILE A 308 -13.23 11.52 20.36
C ILE A 308 -13.26 10.82 21.71
N PRO A 309 -13.78 11.46 22.76
CA PRO A 309 -13.85 10.84 24.08
C PRO A 309 -14.92 9.72 24.06
N ILE A 310 -14.63 8.63 24.75
CA ILE A 310 -15.59 7.56 25.01
C ILE A 310 -16.21 7.87 26.37
N LEU A 311 -17.48 8.22 26.35
CA LEU A 311 -18.20 8.57 27.59
C LEU A 311 -18.71 7.31 28.32
N SER A 312 -19.09 7.45 29.59
CA SER A 312 -19.59 6.33 30.41
C SER A 312 -20.80 5.60 29.81
N GLN A 313 -21.61 6.31 29.01
CA GLN A 313 -22.73 5.74 28.25
C GLN A 313 -22.29 4.97 26.99
N GLY A 314 -21.00 4.93 26.71
CA GLY A 314 -20.42 4.31 25.50
C GLY A 314 -20.45 5.23 24.28
N LEU A 315 -20.04 4.69 23.13
CA LEU A 315 -19.93 5.40 21.85
C LEU A 315 -20.51 4.50 20.74
N ARG A 316 -21.65 4.88 20.19
CA ARG A 316 -22.21 4.24 18.98
C ARG A 316 -21.65 4.91 17.74
N ILE A 317 -21.22 4.10 16.79
CA ILE A 317 -20.55 4.53 15.57
C ILE A 317 -21.34 4.04 14.36
N GLY A 318 -21.58 4.91 13.40
CA GLY A 318 -22.28 4.54 12.19
C GLY A 318 -22.75 5.74 11.37
N ARG A 319 -23.33 5.47 10.20
CA ARG A 319 -23.72 6.51 9.24
C ARG A 319 -25.01 7.27 9.61
N ARG A 320 -25.85 6.72 10.49
CA ARG A 320 -27.06 7.43 10.97
C ARG A 320 -26.69 8.62 11.85
N SER A 321 -27.45 9.70 11.72
CA SER A 321 -27.31 10.91 12.56
C SER A 321 -27.62 10.67 14.05
N THR A 322 -28.27 9.55 14.37
CA THR A 322 -28.56 9.15 15.76
C THR A 322 -27.38 8.51 16.48
N ASN A 323 -26.28 8.20 15.78
CA ASN A 323 -25.06 7.70 16.42
C ASN A 323 -24.26 8.87 17.01
N GLN A 324 -23.65 8.65 18.18
CA GLN A 324 -22.77 9.66 18.81
C GLN A 324 -21.57 10.01 17.93
N LEU A 325 -21.01 9.01 17.23
CA LEU A 325 -20.01 9.22 16.18
C LEU A 325 -20.64 8.93 14.82
N GLN A 326 -21.13 9.98 14.18
CA GLN A 326 -21.63 9.89 12.83
C GLN A 326 -20.49 9.92 11.81
N LEU A 327 -20.38 8.88 10.98
CA LEU A 327 -19.44 8.78 9.87
C LEU A 327 -20.25 8.71 8.56
N LYS A 328 -20.18 9.76 7.73
CA LYS A 328 -21.05 9.90 6.53
C LYS A 328 -20.63 9.02 5.37
N GLU A 329 -19.47 8.38 5.47
CA GLU A 329 -18.91 7.50 4.45
C GLU A 329 -19.88 6.35 4.09
N ARG A 330 -20.06 6.07 2.80
CA ARG A 330 -21.00 5.04 2.30
C ARG A 330 -20.62 3.62 2.71
N SER A 331 -19.35 3.35 2.94
CA SER A 331 -18.84 2.06 3.41
C SER A 331 -19.19 1.77 4.88
N VAL A 332 -19.59 2.79 5.63
CA VAL A 332 -20.02 2.67 7.03
C VAL A 332 -21.49 2.33 7.11
N SER A 333 -21.86 1.24 7.77
CA SER A 333 -23.25 0.84 7.99
C SER A 333 -24.01 1.86 8.83
N ARG A 334 -25.35 1.89 8.71
CA ARG A 334 -26.21 2.81 9.49
C ARG A 334 -25.96 2.75 10.99
N ASN A 335 -25.88 1.55 11.55
CA ASN A 335 -25.28 1.24 12.85
C ASN A 335 -24.14 0.29 12.54
N HIS A 336 -22.91 0.64 12.91
CA HIS A 336 -21.74 -0.12 12.48
C HIS A 336 -21.05 -0.84 13.65
N ALA A 337 -20.70 -0.09 14.67
CA ALA A 337 -20.05 -0.61 15.86
C ALA A 337 -20.49 0.13 17.12
N VAL A 338 -20.28 -0.50 18.26
CA VAL A 338 -20.50 0.11 19.58
C VAL A 338 -19.26 -0.13 20.45
N ILE A 339 -18.85 0.92 21.17
CA ILE A 339 -17.80 0.87 22.19
C ILE A 339 -18.47 1.18 23.53
N TRP A 340 -18.12 0.41 24.57
CA TRP A 340 -18.61 0.65 25.93
C TRP A 340 -17.51 0.37 26.95
N ILE A 341 -17.66 0.99 28.12
CA ILE A 341 -16.73 0.90 29.23
C ILE A 341 -17.32 -0.03 30.29
N THR A 342 -16.48 -0.91 30.84
CA THR A 342 -16.81 -1.78 31.98
C THR A 342 -15.73 -1.64 33.04
N PRO A 343 -15.95 -2.16 34.28
CA PRO A 343 -14.86 -2.24 35.27
C PRO A 343 -13.64 -3.04 34.81
N GLN A 344 -13.80 -3.94 33.81
CA GLN A 344 -12.73 -4.76 33.24
C GLN A 344 -12.01 -4.09 32.06
N GLY A 345 -12.49 -2.94 31.59
CA GLY A 345 -11.90 -2.16 30.50
C GLY A 345 -12.91 -1.74 29.43
N THR A 346 -12.39 -1.23 28.34
CA THR A 346 -13.19 -0.73 27.20
C THR A 346 -13.31 -1.80 26.13
N TYR A 347 -14.52 -2.09 25.69
CA TYR A 347 -14.82 -3.11 24.68
C TYR A 347 -15.40 -2.50 23.43
N ILE A 348 -15.16 -3.16 22.29
CA ILE A 348 -15.78 -2.86 20.99
C ILE A 348 -16.50 -4.09 20.46
N ARG A 349 -17.66 -3.89 19.80
CA ARG A 349 -18.42 -4.91 19.07
C ARG A 349 -18.91 -4.38 17.74
N ASP A 350 -18.90 -5.24 16.74
CA ASP A 350 -19.54 -4.98 15.45
C ASP A 350 -21.06 -5.18 15.56
N GLU A 351 -21.84 -4.24 15.04
CA GLU A 351 -23.31 -4.28 15.04
C GLU A 351 -23.88 -4.89 13.75
N LYS A 352 -23.33 -6.03 13.31
CA LYS A 352 -23.64 -6.72 12.06
C LYS A 352 -23.51 -5.80 10.84
N SER A 353 -22.41 -5.09 10.81
CA SER A 353 -22.12 -4.16 9.73
C SER A 353 -21.82 -4.91 8.42
N SER A 354 -22.08 -4.25 7.27
CA SER A 354 -21.93 -4.89 5.95
C SER A 354 -20.48 -5.27 5.65
N LEU A 355 -19.50 -4.46 6.08
CA LEU A 355 -18.07 -4.69 5.85
C LEU A 355 -17.36 -5.30 7.08
N GLY A 356 -17.96 -5.18 8.26
CA GLY A 356 -17.35 -5.59 9.53
C GLY A 356 -16.48 -4.50 10.14
N THR A 357 -16.22 -4.65 11.43
CA THR A 357 -15.27 -3.86 12.22
C THR A 357 -13.99 -4.65 12.39
N TYR A 358 -12.84 -3.99 12.29
CA TYR A 358 -11.54 -4.63 12.43
C TYR A 358 -10.77 -4.01 13.57
N VAL A 359 -10.08 -4.84 14.36
CA VAL A 359 -9.14 -4.40 15.40
C VAL A 359 -7.78 -5.01 15.09
N ASN A 360 -6.77 -4.16 14.93
CA ASN A 360 -5.41 -4.55 14.51
C ASN A 360 -5.38 -5.41 13.23
N GLY A 361 -6.24 -5.05 12.26
CA GLY A 361 -6.37 -5.76 10.99
C GLY A 361 -7.17 -7.06 11.03
N GLN A 362 -7.62 -7.52 12.20
CA GLN A 362 -8.45 -8.71 12.34
C GLN A 362 -9.93 -8.34 12.44
N LYS A 363 -10.78 -8.97 11.62
CA LYS A 363 -12.24 -8.80 11.68
C LYS A 363 -12.76 -9.36 12.98
N ILE A 364 -13.49 -8.55 13.76
CA ILE A 364 -14.08 -9.00 15.00
C ILE A 364 -15.46 -9.61 14.74
N THR A 365 -15.72 -10.77 15.34
CA THR A 365 -17.02 -11.48 15.32
C THR A 365 -17.66 -11.54 16.70
N GLN A 366 -16.89 -11.23 17.74
CA GLN A 366 -17.28 -11.15 19.14
C GLN A 366 -16.77 -9.84 19.76
N PRO A 367 -17.27 -9.44 20.92
CA PRO A 367 -16.73 -8.29 21.64
C PRO A 367 -15.24 -8.45 21.93
N VAL A 368 -14.44 -7.41 21.65
CA VAL A 368 -13.00 -7.38 21.87
C VAL A 368 -12.66 -6.32 22.91
N LEU A 369 -11.85 -6.68 23.90
CA LEU A 369 -11.27 -5.76 24.87
C LEU A 369 -10.17 -4.91 24.17
N LEU A 370 -10.36 -3.59 24.16
CA LEU A 370 -9.39 -2.66 23.58
C LEU A 370 -8.24 -2.41 24.55
N ARG A 371 -7.04 -2.32 24.01
CA ARG A 371 -5.81 -1.92 24.72
C ARG A 371 -5.29 -0.63 24.13
N PRO A 372 -4.67 0.26 24.91
CA PRO A 372 -4.04 1.47 24.40
C PRO A 372 -3.09 1.16 23.23
N GLY A 373 -3.27 1.87 22.11
CA GLY A 373 -2.56 1.63 20.86
C GLY A 373 -3.29 0.74 19.86
N ASP A 374 -4.39 0.06 20.22
CA ASP A 374 -5.17 -0.73 19.28
C ASP A 374 -5.72 0.14 18.15
N VAL A 375 -5.61 -0.38 16.93
CA VAL A 375 -6.06 0.27 15.70
C VAL A 375 -7.41 -0.32 15.29
N ILE A 376 -8.42 0.54 15.25
CA ILE A 376 -9.81 0.17 14.90
C ILE A 376 -10.10 0.71 13.51
N GLN A 377 -10.50 -0.16 12.58
CA GLN A 377 -10.96 0.24 11.24
C GLN A 377 -12.46 0.01 11.09
N ILE A 378 -13.15 1.03 10.58
CA ILE A 378 -14.60 1.07 10.34
C ILE A 378 -14.84 1.57 8.92
N GLY A 379 -15.44 0.72 8.06
CA GLY A 379 -15.52 1.00 6.63
C GLY A 379 -14.15 0.99 5.96
N TYR A 380 -14.01 1.66 4.81
CA TYR A 380 -12.76 1.63 4.05
C TYR A 380 -11.69 2.61 4.57
N HIS A 381 -12.10 3.80 5.04
CA HIS A 381 -11.16 4.91 5.28
C HIS A 381 -11.13 5.42 6.72
N GLN A 382 -12.04 4.95 7.58
CA GLN A 382 -12.12 5.41 8.95
C GLN A 382 -11.23 4.56 9.86
N VAL A 383 -10.10 5.11 10.25
CA VAL A 383 -9.12 4.43 11.12
C VAL A 383 -8.93 5.23 12.39
N PHE A 384 -9.11 4.57 13.51
CA PHE A 384 -8.99 5.13 14.86
C PHE A 384 -7.92 4.37 15.64
N GLU A 385 -7.25 5.07 16.52
CA GLU A 385 -6.37 4.50 17.55
C GLU A 385 -7.03 4.68 18.91
N TYR A 386 -7.16 3.60 19.66
CA TYR A 386 -7.64 3.65 21.03
C TYR A 386 -6.53 4.16 21.96
N ARG A 387 -6.87 5.13 22.84
CA ARG A 387 -5.98 5.74 23.84
C ARG A 387 -6.70 5.86 25.19
N GLU A 388 -5.95 5.73 26.24
CA GLU A 388 -6.38 5.94 27.64
C GLU A 388 -5.67 7.10 28.27
#